data_2aca8a700d653b0e2255ec1208a300da
#
_entry.id   2aca8a700d653b0e2255ec1208a300da
#
_cell.length_a   1.000
_cell.length_b   1.000
_cell.length_c   1.000
_cell.angle_alpha   90.00
_cell.angle_beta   90.00
_cell.angle_gamma   90.00
#
_symmetry.space_group_name_H-M   'P 1'
#
loop_
_entity.id
_entity.type
_entity.pdbx_description
1 polymer ?
#
loop_
_entity_poly.entity_id
_entity_poly.type
_entity_poly.pdbx_seq_one_letter_code
_entity_poly.pdbx_strand_id
1 'polypeptide(L)'
;MTPQETAVTLNLIPGLGPVRIMRLMRTFASPELVLEAPAAMLAAVPGIGPELARCISSWKSIVNPHRELELAARAGVSVTTLFDGNYPESLRELPDAPVVLYSRGSWTPADSECSIAVVGSRMATHYGRLCAKTISHDLAEAGVTVISGLARGVDTEAHAGALDAGGRTIAVIGAGLNKLYPRENSGLARRIADGHGAVVSELPMDMPPSRTTFP
;
A
#
# COMPACT_ATOMS: atom_id res chain seq x y z
N MET A 1 -19.45 -12.02 -6.44
CA MET A 1 -18.45 -11.01 -6.04
C MET A 1 -17.64 -10.66 -7.27
N THR A 2 -17.24 -9.40 -7.43
CA THR A 2 -16.26 -9.01 -8.45
C THR A 2 -14.85 -9.46 -8.03
N PRO A 3 -13.87 -9.58 -8.95
CA PRO A 3 -12.48 -9.88 -8.60
C PRO A 3 -11.91 -8.86 -7.58
N GLN A 4 -12.27 -7.58 -7.71
CA GLN A 4 -11.86 -6.55 -6.77
C GLN A 4 -12.44 -6.78 -5.37
N GLU A 5 -13.73 -7.07 -5.26
CA GLU A 5 -14.36 -7.40 -3.96
C GLU A 5 -13.72 -8.62 -3.31
N THR A 6 -13.35 -9.63 -4.11
CA THR A 6 -12.70 -10.84 -3.63
C THR A 6 -11.31 -10.51 -3.07
N ALA A 7 -10.50 -9.73 -3.80
CA ALA A 7 -9.18 -9.30 -3.35
C ALA A 7 -9.27 -8.47 -2.04
N VAL A 8 -10.18 -7.50 -2.00
CA VAL A 8 -10.43 -6.69 -0.80
C VAL A 8 -10.89 -7.56 0.38
N THR A 9 -11.75 -8.55 0.13
CA THR A 9 -12.16 -9.51 1.18
C THR A 9 -10.96 -10.23 1.78
N LEU A 10 -10.07 -10.78 0.95
CA LEU A 10 -8.87 -11.47 1.43
C LEU A 10 -7.96 -10.53 2.22
N ASN A 11 -7.80 -9.29 1.76
CA ASN A 11 -6.97 -8.28 2.44
C ASN A 11 -7.54 -7.85 3.81
N LEU A 12 -8.86 -7.91 3.98
CA LEU A 12 -9.54 -7.52 5.22
C LEU A 12 -9.52 -8.61 6.30
N ILE A 13 -9.29 -9.88 5.93
CA ILE A 13 -9.31 -11.00 6.90
C ILE A 13 -8.14 -10.87 7.89
N PRO A 14 -8.41 -10.76 9.20
CA PRO A 14 -7.35 -10.62 10.19
C PRO A 14 -6.34 -11.77 10.16
N GLY A 15 -5.04 -11.43 10.14
CA GLY A 15 -3.96 -12.40 10.10
C GLY A 15 -3.69 -13.02 8.72
N LEU A 16 -4.44 -12.66 7.69
CA LEU A 16 -4.23 -13.12 6.33
C LEU A 16 -3.41 -12.08 5.54
N GLY A 17 -2.09 -12.12 5.69
CA GLY A 17 -1.19 -11.22 4.96
C GLY A 17 -0.83 -11.75 3.56
N PRO A 18 -0.13 -10.92 2.73
CA PRO A 18 0.18 -11.20 1.32
C PRO A 18 0.80 -12.58 1.09
N VAL A 19 1.82 -12.96 1.88
CA VAL A 19 2.49 -14.26 1.77
C VAL A 19 1.52 -15.44 1.90
N ARG A 20 0.56 -15.35 2.83
CA ARG A 20 -0.44 -16.40 3.04
C ARG A 20 -1.48 -16.41 1.93
N ILE A 21 -1.89 -15.25 1.44
CA ILE A 21 -2.79 -15.13 0.29
C ILE A 21 -2.15 -15.76 -0.93
N MET A 22 -0.89 -15.45 -1.23
CA MET A 22 -0.16 -16.03 -2.36
C MET A 22 -0.03 -17.56 -2.26
N ARG A 23 0.16 -18.11 -1.06
CA ARG A 23 0.17 -19.58 -0.85
C ARG A 23 -1.20 -20.20 -1.13
N LEU A 24 -2.26 -19.60 -0.65
CA LEU A 24 -3.63 -20.01 -0.94
C LEU A 24 -3.91 -19.97 -2.44
N MET A 25 -3.52 -18.90 -3.12
CA MET A 25 -3.67 -18.74 -4.56
C MET A 25 -2.92 -19.79 -5.39
N ARG A 26 -1.79 -20.29 -4.89
CA ARG A 26 -1.05 -21.40 -5.54
C ARG A 26 -1.74 -22.76 -5.34
N THR A 27 -2.54 -22.92 -4.29
CA THR A 27 -3.24 -24.17 -3.96
C THR A 27 -4.63 -24.20 -4.59
N PHE A 28 -5.33 -23.07 -4.59
CA PHE A 28 -6.66 -22.90 -5.15
C PHE A 28 -6.57 -22.15 -6.49
N ALA A 29 -7.30 -22.59 -7.49
CA ALA A 29 -7.20 -22.03 -8.84
C ALA A 29 -7.65 -20.57 -8.97
N SER A 30 -8.42 -20.06 -8.01
CA SER A 30 -8.85 -18.65 -7.98
C SER A 30 -9.08 -18.14 -6.54
N PRO A 31 -9.04 -16.80 -6.32
CA PRO A 31 -9.32 -16.21 -5.03
C PRO A 31 -10.74 -16.48 -4.52
N GLU A 32 -11.73 -16.65 -5.41
CA GLU A 32 -13.11 -17.01 -5.07
C GLU A 32 -13.16 -18.39 -4.42
N LEU A 33 -12.44 -19.36 -4.98
CA LEU A 33 -12.37 -20.72 -4.44
C LEU A 33 -11.72 -20.76 -3.05
N VAL A 34 -10.82 -19.83 -2.73
CA VAL A 34 -10.27 -19.68 -1.37
C VAL A 34 -11.39 -19.30 -0.39
N LEU A 35 -12.25 -18.36 -0.77
CA LEU A 35 -13.35 -17.87 0.08
C LEU A 35 -14.52 -18.85 0.23
N GLU A 36 -14.63 -19.81 -0.69
CA GLU A 36 -15.66 -20.88 -0.69
C GLU A 36 -15.16 -22.17 -0.05
N ALA A 37 -13.84 -22.30 0.16
CA ALA A 37 -13.24 -23.54 0.64
C ALA A 37 -13.61 -23.84 2.10
N PRO A 38 -13.87 -25.11 2.43
CA PRO A 38 -14.05 -25.56 3.80
C PRO A 38 -12.78 -25.33 4.65
N ALA A 39 -12.96 -25.01 5.93
CA ALA A 39 -11.83 -24.76 6.85
C ALA A 39 -10.81 -25.91 6.90
N ALA A 40 -11.25 -27.17 6.74
CA ALA A 40 -10.34 -28.33 6.70
C ALA A 40 -9.38 -28.28 5.51
N MET A 41 -9.85 -27.87 4.33
CA MET A 41 -9.00 -27.72 3.13
C MET A 41 -8.04 -26.53 3.27
N LEU A 42 -8.51 -25.43 3.81
CA LEU A 42 -7.67 -24.24 4.07
C LEU A 42 -6.56 -24.57 5.07
N ALA A 43 -6.87 -25.29 6.15
CA ALA A 43 -5.89 -25.68 7.19
C ALA A 43 -4.81 -26.64 6.67
N ALA A 44 -5.01 -27.31 5.55
CA ALA A 44 -4.01 -28.16 4.92
C ALA A 44 -2.91 -27.35 4.19
N VAL A 45 -3.15 -26.06 3.94
CA VAL A 45 -2.16 -25.19 3.27
C VAL A 45 -1.07 -24.76 4.26
N PRO A 46 0.22 -24.94 3.95
CA PRO A 46 1.31 -24.56 4.83
C PRO A 46 1.23 -23.10 5.29
N GLY A 47 1.27 -22.88 6.61
CA GLY A 47 1.18 -21.54 7.22
C GLY A 47 -0.25 -21.04 7.45
N ILE A 48 -1.28 -21.83 7.14
CA ILE A 48 -2.68 -21.57 7.48
C ILE A 48 -3.06 -22.48 8.65
N GLY A 49 -3.03 -21.95 9.85
CA GLY A 49 -3.46 -22.69 11.04
C GLY A 49 -4.99 -22.83 11.12
N PRO A 50 -5.51 -23.73 11.99
CA PRO A 50 -6.95 -23.97 12.12
C PRO A 50 -7.78 -22.72 12.46
N GLU A 51 -7.22 -21.80 13.23
CA GLU A 51 -7.87 -20.55 13.60
C GLU A 51 -8.04 -19.63 12.38
N LEU A 52 -6.97 -19.41 11.62
CA LEU A 52 -7.02 -18.60 10.40
C LEU A 52 -7.92 -19.24 9.34
N ALA A 53 -7.88 -20.59 9.19
CA ALA A 53 -8.77 -21.32 8.29
C ALA A 53 -10.25 -21.09 8.63
N ARG A 54 -10.60 -21.06 9.93
CA ARG A 54 -11.96 -20.72 10.39
C ARG A 54 -12.30 -19.26 10.08
N CYS A 55 -11.37 -18.31 10.29
CA CYS A 55 -11.59 -16.92 9.91
C CYS A 55 -11.87 -16.76 8.42
N ILE A 56 -11.09 -17.46 7.56
CA ILE A 56 -11.31 -17.41 6.12
C ILE A 56 -12.68 -17.99 5.76
N SER A 57 -13.02 -19.19 6.22
CA SER A 57 -14.29 -19.84 5.87
C SER A 57 -15.54 -19.09 6.39
N SER A 58 -15.38 -18.28 7.45
CA SER A 58 -16.47 -17.47 8.05
C SER A 58 -16.35 -15.97 7.71
N TRP A 59 -15.64 -15.61 6.67
CA TRP A 59 -15.34 -14.21 6.30
C TRP A 59 -16.58 -13.29 6.25
N LYS A 60 -17.74 -13.80 5.81
CA LYS A 60 -19.01 -13.05 5.70
C LYS A 60 -19.48 -12.45 7.02
N SER A 61 -19.09 -13.04 8.16
CA SER A 61 -19.43 -12.53 9.49
C SER A 61 -18.35 -11.62 10.08
N ILE A 62 -17.18 -11.52 9.44
CA ILE A 62 -16.01 -10.83 9.98
C ILE A 62 -15.72 -9.54 9.23
N VAL A 63 -15.85 -9.56 7.88
CA VAL A 63 -15.45 -8.44 7.02
C VAL A 63 -16.56 -8.03 6.06
N ASN A 64 -16.54 -6.78 5.64
CA ASN A 64 -17.49 -6.21 4.70
C ASN A 64 -16.74 -5.45 3.58
N PRO A 65 -16.44 -6.09 2.45
CA PRO A 65 -15.72 -5.48 1.35
C PRO A 65 -16.47 -4.31 0.70
N HIS A 66 -17.81 -4.36 0.65
CA HIS A 66 -18.61 -3.25 0.11
C HIS A 66 -18.42 -1.97 0.91
N ARG A 67 -18.45 -2.08 2.25
CA ARG A 67 -18.19 -0.93 3.13
C ARG A 67 -16.80 -0.36 2.91
N GLU A 68 -15.80 -1.23 2.75
CA GLU A 68 -14.42 -0.80 2.50
C GLU A 68 -14.28 -0.04 1.18
N LEU A 69 -14.86 -0.57 0.11
CA LEU A 69 -14.88 0.09 -1.20
C LEU A 69 -15.65 1.40 -1.18
N GLU A 70 -16.78 1.48 -0.45
CA GLU A 70 -17.50 2.75 -0.25
C GLU A 70 -16.66 3.78 0.51
N LEU A 71 -15.92 3.38 1.54
CA LEU A 71 -15.03 4.27 2.27
C LEU A 71 -13.93 4.82 1.35
N ALA A 72 -13.31 3.98 0.53
CA ALA A 72 -12.33 4.39 -0.45
C ALA A 72 -12.93 5.38 -1.45
N ALA A 73 -14.07 5.05 -2.06
CA ALA A 73 -14.75 5.91 -3.03
C ALA A 73 -15.11 7.29 -2.46
N ARG A 74 -15.70 7.34 -1.25
CA ARG A 74 -16.02 8.60 -0.56
C ARG A 74 -14.80 9.46 -0.23
N ALA A 75 -13.65 8.83 -0.02
CA ALA A 75 -12.38 9.51 0.26
C ALA A 75 -11.59 9.89 -1.01
N GLY A 76 -12.10 9.64 -2.21
CA GLY A 76 -11.39 9.83 -3.47
C GLY A 76 -10.15 8.95 -3.59
N VAL A 77 -10.22 7.73 -3.07
CA VAL A 77 -9.15 6.75 -3.09
C VAL A 77 -9.46 5.69 -4.14
N SER A 78 -8.52 5.45 -5.04
CA SER A 78 -8.56 4.36 -5.99
C SER A 78 -8.11 3.06 -5.31
N VAL A 79 -8.75 1.95 -5.67
CA VAL A 79 -8.41 0.61 -5.19
C VAL A 79 -7.96 -0.20 -6.39
N THR A 80 -6.67 -0.60 -6.40
CA THR A 80 -6.08 -1.44 -7.43
C THR A 80 -5.68 -2.77 -6.81
N THR A 81 -5.97 -3.86 -7.48
CA THR A 81 -5.69 -5.21 -6.99
C THR A 81 -4.62 -5.91 -7.82
N LEU A 82 -3.98 -6.92 -7.25
CA LEU A 82 -2.98 -7.75 -7.94
C LEU A 82 -3.50 -8.35 -9.27
N PHE A 83 -4.83 -8.44 -9.43
CA PHE A 83 -5.50 -9.02 -10.60
C PHE A 83 -5.81 -7.98 -11.69
N ASP A 84 -5.63 -6.69 -11.40
CA ASP A 84 -5.92 -5.62 -12.35
C ASP A 84 -4.74 -5.39 -13.31
N GLY A 85 -5.04 -5.06 -14.56
CA GLY A 85 -4.02 -4.85 -15.59
C GLY A 85 -3.13 -3.62 -15.35
N ASN A 86 -3.60 -2.66 -14.53
CA ASN A 86 -2.86 -1.46 -14.14
C ASN A 86 -2.11 -1.60 -12.80
N TYR A 87 -2.05 -2.83 -12.23
CA TYR A 87 -1.24 -3.09 -11.05
C TYR A 87 0.26 -2.97 -11.41
N PRO A 88 1.10 -2.30 -10.59
CA PRO A 88 2.52 -2.11 -10.89
C PRO A 88 3.25 -3.44 -11.10
N GLU A 89 3.88 -3.61 -12.27
CA GLU A 89 4.54 -4.86 -12.63
C GLU A 89 5.70 -5.18 -11.68
N SER A 90 6.47 -4.17 -11.28
CA SER A 90 7.57 -4.31 -10.32
C SER A 90 7.13 -4.87 -8.95
N LEU A 91 5.89 -4.60 -8.54
CA LEU A 91 5.32 -5.16 -7.31
C LEU A 91 4.75 -6.57 -7.54
N ARG A 92 4.23 -6.85 -8.74
CA ARG A 92 3.64 -8.15 -9.10
C ARG A 92 4.64 -9.30 -9.00
N GLU A 93 5.91 -9.02 -9.31
CA GLU A 93 7.01 -9.99 -9.26
C GLU A 93 7.46 -10.35 -7.84
N LEU A 94 7.03 -9.60 -6.84
CA LEU A 94 7.42 -9.86 -5.45
C LEU A 94 6.73 -11.14 -4.91
N PRO A 95 7.44 -11.95 -4.11
CA PRO A 95 6.87 -13.16 -3.52
C PRO A 95 5.78 -12.86 -2.47
N ASP A 96 5.72 -11.64 -1.98
CA ASP A 96 4.80 -11.09 -0.99
C ASP A 96 4.06 -9.85 -1.53
N ALA A 97 3.81 -9.82 -2.85
CA ALA A 97 3.10 -8.72 -3.51
C ALA A 97 1.81 -8.34 -2.76
N PRO A 98 1.59 -7.06 -2.46
CA PRO A 98 0.34 -6.58 -1.87
C PRO A 98 -0.85 -6.95 -2.76
N VAL A 99 -1.86 -7.61 -2.20
CA VAL A 99 -3.03 -8.03 -2.99
C VAL A 99 -3.93 -6.86 -3.35
N VAL A 100 -3.92 -5.82 -2.50
CA VAL A 100 -4.68 -4.59 -2.68
C VAL A 100 -3.78 -3.40 -2.43
N LEU A 101 -3.87 -2.40 -3.30
CA LEU A 101 -3.25 -1.09 -3.15
C LEU A 101 -4.34 -0.02 -3.14
N TYR A 102 -4.37 0.74 -2.06
CA TYR A 102 -5.18 1.95 -1.92
C TYR A 102 -4.33 3.14 -2.31
N SER A 103 -4.79 3.99 -3.22
CA SER A 103 -4.02 5.16 -3.66
C SER A 103 -4.86 6.42 -3.73
N ARG A 104 -4.31 7.53 -3.24
CA ARG A 104 -4.81 8.88 -3.45
C ARG A 104 -3.83 9.62 -4.35
N GLY A 105 -4.33 10.26 -5.40
CA GLY A 105 -3.51 10.78 -6.49
C GLY A 105 -3.38 9.78 -7.63
N SER A 106 -2.34 9.87 -8.43
CA SER A 106 -2.13 9.00 -9.58
C SER A 106 -0.69 8.51 -9.66
N TRP A 107 -0.52 7.25 -9.94
CA TRP A 107 0.75 6.70 -10.39
C TRP A 107 0.68 6.35 -11.87
N THR A 108 1.84 6.28 -12.48
CA THR A 108 2.01 5.97 -13.90
C THR A 108 3.03 4.83 -14.07
N PRO A 109 3.08 4.14 -15.20
CA PRO A 109 4.13 3.14 -15.46
C PRO A 109 5.55 3.70 -15.27
N ALA A 110 5.78 4.97 -15.66
CA ALA A 110 7.06 5.64 -15.50
C ALA A 110 7.52 5.71 -14.03
N ASP A 111 6.61 5.77 -13.06
CA ASP A 111 6.95 5.74 -11.64
C ASP A 111 7.57 4.41 -11.20
N SER A 112 7.30 3.32 -11.93
CA SER A 112 7.90 2.00 -11.68
C SER A 112 9.20 1.78 -12.48
N GLU A 113 9.32 2.40 -13.63
CA GLU A 113 10.47 2.24 -14.54
C GLU A 113 11.70 3.01 -14.05
N CYS A 114 11.49 4.21 -13.50
CA CYS A 114 12.57 5.07 -13.05
C CYS A 114 12.24 5.71 -11.69
N SER A 115 12.53 4.98 -10.62
CA SER A 115 12.29 5.47 -9.26
C SER A 115 13.41 5.10 -8.29
N ILE A 116 13.59 5.94 -7.28
CA ILE A 116 14.57 5.74 -6.21
C ILE A 116 13.90 5.97 -4.86
N ALA A 117 14.11 5.05 -3.92
CA ALA A 117 13.69 5.22 -2.54
C ALA A 117 14.70 6.10 -1.78
N VAL A 118 14.22 7.20 -1.19
CA VAL A 118 14.98 8.08 -0.30
C VAL A 118 14.40 7.96 1.10
N VAL A 119 15.11 7.27 1.98
CA VAL A 119 14.65 6.95 3.34
C VAL A 119 15.72 7.26 4.37
N GLY A 120 15.31 7.53 5.61
CA GLY A 120 16.29 7.77 6.66
C GLY A 120 15.69 8.13 8.02
N SER A 121 16.52 8.73 8.86
CA SER A 121 16.18 9.04 10.26
C SER A 121 14.98 9.97 10.38
N ARG A 122 14.07 9.65 11.30
CA ARG A 122 12.97 10.53 11.73
C ARG A 122 13.50 11.73 12.54
N MET A 123 14.69 11.61 13.11
CA MET A 123 15.41 12.64 13.86
C MET A 123 16.68 13.07 13.10
N ALA A 124 16.52 13.38 11.82
CA ALA A 124 17.63 13.81 10.97
C ALA A 124 18.24 15.14 11.46
N THR A 125 19.58 15.25 11.37
CA THR A 125 20.29 16.51 11.57
C THR A 125 19.89 17.53 10.51
N HIS A 126 20.20 18.82 10.73
CA HIS A 126 19.99 19.86 9.73
C HIS A 126 20.67 19.51 8.40
N TYR A 127 21.94 19.06 8.47
CA TYR A 127 22.70 18.61 7.29
C TYR A 127 22.00 17.44 6.58
N GLY A 128 21.57 16.41 7.31
CA GLY A 128 20.87 15.27 6.73
C GLY A 128 19.56 15.64 6.03
N ARG A 129 18.81 16.59 6.59
CA ARG A 129 17.59 17.12 5.95
C ARG A 129 17.93 17.88 4.66
N LEU A 130 18.95 18.73 4.70
CA LEU A 130 19.38 19.47 3.51
C LEU A 130 19.84 18.52 2.39
N CYS A 131 20.66 17.52 2.71
CA CYS A 131 21.07 16.50 1.75
C CYS A 131 19.88 15.74 1.16
N ALA A 132 18.93 15.30 1.99
CA ALA A 132 17.75 14.58 1.51
C ALA A 132 16.93 15.44 0.55
N LYS A 133 16.71 16.71 0.89
CA LYS A 133 15.98 17.67 0.06
C LYS A 133 16.68 17.93 -1.27
N THR A 134 17.98 18.23 -1.25
CA THR A 134 18.77 18.53 -2.45
C THR A 134 18.86 17.34 -3.38
N ILE A 135 19.21 16.15 -2.86
CA ILE A 135 19.31 14.93 -3.66
C ILE A 135 17.94 14.60 -4.30
N SER A 136 16.85 14.70 -3.54
CA SER A 136 15.51 14.40 -4.06
C SER A 136 15.03 15.42 -5.09
N HIS A 137 15.42 16.68 -4.93
CA HIS A 137 15.19 17.73 -5.93
C HIS A 137 15.89 17.37 -7.24
N ASP A 138 17.21 17.13 -7.19
CA ASP A 138 18.01 16.85 -8.38
C ASP A 138 17.58 15.56 -9.10
N LEU A 139 17.20 14.52 -8.33
CA LEU A 139 16.60 13.30 -8.88
C LEU A 139 15.28 13.59 -9.61
N ALA A 140 14.40 14.35 -8.98
CA ALA A 140 13.10 14.68 -9.54
C ALA A 140 13.21 15.58 -10.77
N GLU A 141 14.14 16.55 -10.77
CA GLU A 141 14.48 17.37 -11.92
C GLU A 141 15.02 16.56 -13.09
N ALA A 142 15.76 15.48 -12.80
CA ALA A 142 16.22 14.51 -13.80
C ALA A 142 15.14 13.52 -14.27
N GLY A 143 13.88 13.66 -13.82
CA GLY A 143 12.76 12.81 -14.21
C GLY A 143 12.64 11.51 -13.42
N VAL A 144 13.40 11.34 -12.33
CA VAL A 144 13.33 10.17 -11.45
C VAL A 144 12.21 10.36 -10.43
N THR A 145 11.32 9.40 -10.28
CA THR A 145 10.29 9.42 -9.23
C THR A 145 10.91 9.10 -7.86
N VAL A 146 10.73 10.01 -6.91
CA VAL A 146 11.21 9.83 -5.53
C VAL A 146 10.16 9.06 -4.73
N ILE A 147 10.55 7.92 -4.14
CA ILE A 147 9.67 7.12 -3.27
C ILE A 147 10.14 7.29 -1.83
N SER A 148 9.21 7.53 -0.90
CA SER A 148 9.52 7.61 0.53
C SER A 148 8.32 7.27 1.41
N GLY A 149 8.52 7.19 2.75
CA GLY A 149 7.51 6.71 3.71
C GLY A 149 6.66 7.79 4.36
N LEU A 150 6.75 9.05 3.92
CA LEU A 150 6.02 10.20 4.50
C LEU A 150 6.29 10.42 6.01
N ALA A 151 7.31 9.80 6.59
CA ALA A 151 7.69 9.97 7.97
C ALA A 151 8.33 11.35 8.21
N ARG A 152 8.53 11.69 9.50
CA ARG A 152 9.33 12.87 9.88
C ARG A 152 10.76 12.75 9.38
N GLY A 153 11.45 13.86 9.28
CA GLY A 153 12.89 13.91 8.97
C GLY A 153 13.19 13.72 7.51
N VAL A 154 14.00 12.72 7.16
CA VAL A 154 14.48 12.48 5.79
C VAL A 154 13.34 12.34 4.80
N ASP A 155 12.32 11.55 5.12
CA ASP A 155 11.19 11.28 4.22
C ASP A 155 10.43 12.56 3.86
N THR A 156 10.15 13.40 4.87
CA THR A 156 9.49 14.70 4.66
C THR A 156 10.29 15.58 3.69
N GLU A 157 11.60 15.67 3.88
CA GLU A 157 12.47 16.49 3.03
C GLU A 157 12.64 15.90 1.62
N ALA A 158 12.64 14.56 1.51
CA ALA A 158 12.68 13.90 0.22
C ALA A 158 11.46 14.24 -0.64
N HIS A 159 10.26 14.11 -0.07
CA HIS A 159 9.04 14.51 -0.77
C HIS A 159 9.02 16.02 -1.08
N ALA A 160 9.43 16.86 -0.13
CA ALA A 160 9.47 18.30 -0.33
C ALA A 160 10.42 18.69 -1.46
N GLY A 161 11.63 18.08 -1.52
CA GLY A 161 12.60 18.31 -2.58
C GLY A 161 12.04 17.95 -3.96
N ALA A 162 11.44 16.77 -4.09
CA ALA A 162 10.83 16.35 -5.35
C ALA A 162 9.69 17.27 -5.82
N LEU A 163 8.84 17.72 -4.89
CA LEU A 163 7.77 18.67 -5.19
C LEU A 163 8.28 20.08 -5.55
N ASP A 164 9.37 20.53 -4.92
CA ASP A 164 9.99 21.84 -5.21
C ASP A 164 10.63 21.85 -6.62
N ALA A 165 11.07 20.70 -7.13
CA ALA A 165 11.51 20.50 -8.51
C ALA A 165 10.35 20.39 -9.51
N GLY A 166 9.09 20.37 -9.06
CA GLY A 166 7.94 20.10 -9.91
C GLY A 166 7.85 18.65 -10.40
N GLY A 167 8.67 17.75 -9.83
CA GLY A 167 8.75 16.35 -10.24
C GLY A 167 7.75 15.45 -9.51
N ARG A 168 7.93 14.14 -9.66
CA ARG A 168 7.03 13.12 -9.13
C ARG A 168 7.56 12.48 -7.85
N THR A 169 6.62 12.18 -6.94
CA THR A 169 6.96 11.45 -5.71
C THR A 169 5.82 10.56 -5.25
N ILE A 170 6.15 9.38 -4.74
CA ILE A 170 5.20 8.39 -4.21
C ILE A 170 5.44 8.22 -2.72
N ALA A 171 4.40 8.46 -1.92
CA ALA A 171 4.44 8.23 -0.48
C ALA A 171 3.82 6.87 -0.14
N VAL A 172 4.61 5.94 0.40
CA VAL A 172 4.14 4.62 0.85
C VAL A 172 3.98 4.65 2.37
N ILE A 173 2.75 4.47 2.85
CA ILE A 173 2.45 4.63 4.27
C ILE A 173 2.00 3.33 4.94
N GLY A 174 2.42 3.12 6.19
CA GLY A 174 2.06 1.98 7.03
C GLY A 174 0.78 2.19 7.84
N ALA A 175 -0.23 2.84 7.27
CA ALA A 175 -1.54 3.06 7.86
C ALA A 175 -2.60 3.18 6.76
N GLY A 176 -3.87 2.98 7.09
CA GLY A 176 -4.96 3.26 6.16
C GLY A 176 -5.01 4.75 5.76
N LEU A 177 -5.42 5.05 4.54
CA LEU A 177 -5.42 6.42 4.00
C LEU A 177 -6.34 7.40 4.75
N ASN A 178 -7.30 6.91 5.54
CA ASN A 178 -8.10 7.71 6.47
C ASN A 178 -7.39 7.96 7.81
N LYS A 179 -6.29 7.25 8.10
CA LYS A 179 -5.54 7.31 9.37
C LYS A 179 -4.11 7.78 9.14
N LEU A 180 -3.89 8.67 8.20
CA LEU A 180 -2.58 9.19 7.80
C LEU A 180 -1.75 9.60 9.01
N TYR A 181 -0.50 9.14 9.03
CA TYR A 181 0.47 9.43 10.08
C TYR A 181 1.87 9.67 9.46
N PRO A 182 2.62 10.66 9.96
CA PRO A 182 2.24 11.64 10.98
C PRO A 182 1.24 12.68 10.45
N ARG A 183 0.33 13.16 11.32
CA ARG A 183 -0.73 14.10 10.92
C ARG A 183 -0.20 15.43 10.40
N GLU A 184 0.96 15.86 10.87
CA GLU A 184 1.63 17.10 10.42
C GLU A 184 1.98 17.06 8.94
N ASN A 185 2.22 15.88 8.35
CA ASN A 185 2.49 15.70 6.93
C ASN A 185 1.23 15.61 6.05
N SER A 186 0.03 15.87 6.61
CA SER A 186 -1.21 15.83 5.83
C SER A 186 -1.24 16.85 4.69
N GLY A 187 -0.62 18.02 4.88
CA GLY A 187 -0.48 19.04 3.83
C GLY A 187 0.45 18.56 2.71
N LEU A 188 1.55 17.90 3.07
CA LEU A 188 2.49 17.31 2.13
C LEU A 188 1.84 16.18 1.33
N ALA A 189 1.11 15.28 2.00
CA ALA A 189 0.36 14.20 1.35
C ALA A 189 -0.66 14.73 0.31
N ARG A 190 -1.35 15.85 0.60
CA ARG A 190 -2.26 16.48 -0.35
C ARG A 190 -1.51 17.02 -1.57
N ARG A 191 -0.40 17.74 -1.37
CA ARG A 191 0.44 18.26 -2.46
C ARG A 191 0.94 17.14 -3.36
N ILE A 192 1.36 16.00 -2.80
CA ILE A 192 1.77 14.80 -3.56
C ILE A 192 0.61 14.31 -4.44
N ALA A 193 -0.57 14.13 -3.84
CA ALA A 193 -1.74 13.60 -4.53
C ALA A 193 -2.32 14.57 -5.58
N ASP A 194 -2.01 15.86 -5.49
CA ASP A 194 -2.50 16.91 -6.38
C ASP A 194 -1.61 17.05 -7.63
N GLY A 195 -1.55 15.97 -8.42
CA GLY A 195 -0.87 15.96 -9.72
C GLY A 195 0.62 15.60 -9.69
N HIS A 196 1.25 15.44 -8.52
CA HIS A 196 2.68 15.16 -8.38
C HIS A 196 3.01 13.70 -8.03
N GLY A 197 2.03 12.83 -7.99
CA GLY A 197 2.23 11.42 -7.65
C GLY A 197 1.06 10.83 -6.88
N ALA A 198 1.36 9.94 -5.93
CA ALA A 198 0.34 9.27 -5.12
C ALA A 198 0.79 9.05 -3.68
N VAL A 199 -0.21 8.97 -2.79
CA VAL A 199 -0.05 8.39 -1.45
C VAL A 199 -0.68 7.01 -1.47
N VAL A 200 0.11 5.98 -1.16
CA VAL A 200 -0.24 4.58 -1.35
C VAL A 200 -0.18 3.82 -0.04
N SER A 201 -1.09 2.89 0.16
CA SER A 201 -1.09 1.95 1.28
C SER A 201 -1.62 0.58 0.83
N GLU A 202 -1.11 -0.49 1.42
CA GLU A 202 -1.67 -1.84 1.30
C GLU A 202 -2.70 -2.15 2.41
N LEU A 203 -2.83 -1.23 3.37
CA LEU A 203 -3.66 -1.42 4.55
C LEU A 203 -5.08 -0.87 4.35
N PRO A 204 -6.09 -1.51 4.96
CA PRO A 204 -7.49 -1.04 4.90
C PRO A 204 -7.63 0.43 5.29
N MET A 205 -8.63 1.12 4.73
CA MET A 205 -8.83 2.58 4.84
C MET A 205 -8.77 3.14 6.26
N ASP A 206 -9.35 2.43 7.22
CA ASP A 206 -9.41 2.86 8.62
C ASP A 206 -8.36 2.19 9.53
N MET A 207 -7.39 1.43 8.97
CA MET A 207 -6.34 0.78 9.75
C MET A 207 -5.45 1.83 10.44
N PRO A 208 -5.37 1.82 11.78
CA PRO A 208 -4.53 2.78 12.49
C PRO A 208 -3.05 2.45 12.31
N PRO A 209 -2.17 3.47 12.41
CA PRO A 209 -0.73 3.23 12.44
C PRO A 209 -0.34 2.37 13.65
N SER A 210 0.54 1.41 13.43
CA SER A 210 1.07 0.55 14.50
C SER A 210 2.58 0.38 14.38
N ARG A 211 3.24 -0.10 15.45
CA ARG A 211 4.67 -0.39 15.41
C ARG A 211 5.01 -1.57 14.49
N THR A 212 4.04 -2.39 14.15
CA THR A 212 4.22 -3.56 13.28
C THR A 212 3.99 -3.25 11.81
N THR A 213 3.42 -2.08 11.49
CA THR A 213 3.13 -1.65 10.11
C THR A 213 4.11 -0.60 9.58
N PHE A 214 4.99 -0.08 10.45
CA PHE A 214 6.10 0.81 10.09
C PHE A 214 7.44 0.10 10.33
N PRO A 215 8.43 0.30 9.44
CA PRO A 215 9.79 -0.19 9.63
C PRO A 215 10.50 0.50 10.81
#